data_7e0b1a6876fcfbb1d34759f463367e62
#
_entry.id   7e0b1a6876fcfbb1d34759f463367e62
#
_cell.length_a   1.000
_cell.length_b   1.000
_cell.length_c   1.000
_cell.angle_alpha   90.00
_cell.angle_beta   90.00
_cell.angle_gamma   90.00
#
_symmetry.space_group_name_H-M   'P 1'
#
loop_
_entity.id
_entity.type
_entity.pdbx_description
1 polymer ?
#
loop_
_entity_poly.entity_id
_entity_poly.type
_entity_poly.pdbx_seq_one_letter_code
_entity_poly.pdbx_strand_id
1 'polypeptide(L)'
;MLEVWGSLKNLDVMNEVEKLLSSIDTAPVVYTNFLENYTKEDCYAFVEGDDDVLFYNSQFQKCNLTKIKIIVCEGKQKVKQCYECFNWSRFSKKQIVFLIDKDLSDIIDDPNDFSDENVYKTPMYAIENIIASSENFENTLSALGFYNLRDQQIERLRHDFLVEKETFEEKMLLVMAIIIRWKSMHIKPANYNNVKVKDFCHISDDCHVVFLSDQEIIEKVYKASQVDLGEYDAEKISNIRNEIHEKRHKIIRGKYVVSLYLDYCNAIAKRHHSKHLLDLRNDSILSSIVCKGKNLLQVCDYYRVLSAMCPLLPCFCEFVNRTVMQYKKKAS
;
A
#
# COMPACT_ATOMS: atom_id res chain seq x y z
N MET A 1 -48.93 11.12 3.31
CA MET A 1 -48.66 9.94 4.17
C MET A 1 -48.35 8.65 3.39
N LEU A 2 -48.83 8.45 2.17
CA LEU A 2 -48.54 7.23 1.38
C LEU A 2 -47.14 7.22 0.72
N GLU A 3 -46.54 8.38 0.43
CA GLU A 3 -45.21 8.46 -0.17
C GLU A 3 -44.05 8.17 0.81
N VAL A 4 -44.25 8.45 2.10
CA VAL A 4 -43.24 8.17 3.14
C VAL A 4 -43.13 6.65 3.43
N TRP A 5 -44.23 5.88 3.28
CA TRP A 5 -44.22 4.42 3.46
C TRP A 5 -43.58 3.65 2.32
N GLY A 6 -43.58 4.19 1.12
CA GLY A 6 -42.87 3.60 -0.03
C GLY A 6 -41.37 3.73 0.07
N SER A 7 -40.89 4.87 0.60
CA SER A 7 -39.47 5.13 0.81
C SER A 7 -38.82 4.26 1.90
N LEU A 8 -39.54 4.03 3.01
CA LEU A 8 -39.04 3.19 4.11
C LEU A 8 -38.94 1.70 3.71
N LYS A 9 -39.94 1.17 2.99
CA LYS A 9 -39.89 -0.21 2.48
C LYS A 9 -38.73 -0.44 1.49
N ASN A 10 -38.41 0.54 0.64
CA ASN A 10 -37.29 0.43 -0.27
C ASN A 10 -35.93 0.48 0.45
N LEU A 11 -35.81 1.26 1.54
CA LEU A 11 -34.59 1.28 2.36
C LEU A 11 -34.35 -0.04 3.09
N ASP A 12 -35.39 -0.64 3.64
CA ASP A 12 -35.28 -1.96 4.33
C ASP A 12 -34.93 -3.08 3.36
N VAL A 13 -35.49 -3.10 2.16
CA VAL A 13 -35.17 -4.08 1.12
C VAL A 13 -33.73 -3.87 0.60
N MET A 14 -33.29 -2.62 0.43
CA MET A 14 -31.90 -2.33 0.05
C MET A 14 -30.92 -2.77 1.14
N ASN A 15 -31.23 -2.53 2.42
CA ASN A 15 -30.41 -2.99 3.54
C ASN A 15 -30.36 -4.52 3.66
N GLU A 16 -31.46 -5.22 3.36
CA GLU A 16 -31.47 -6.69 3.33
C GLU A 16 -30.71 -7.26 2.14
N VAL A 17 -30.79 -6.63 0.96
CA VAL A 17 -30.01 -7.01 -0.22
C VAL A 17 -28.52 -6.77 0.02
N GLU A 18 -28.13 -5.63 0.62
CA GLU A 18 -26.73 -5.36 0.99
C GLU A 18 -26.22 -6.35 2.05
N LYS A 19 -27.05 -6.74 3.05
CA LYS A 19 -26.71 -7.79 4.02
C LYS A 19 -26.55 -9.16 3.35
N LEU A 20 -27.41 -9.50 2.43
CA LEU A 20 -27.31 -10.73 1.63
C LEU A 20 -26.06 -10.72 0.77
N LEU A 21 -25.76 -9.62 0.06
CA LEU A 21 -24.57 -9.47 -0.75
C LEU A 21 -23.28 -9.52 0.10
N SER A 22 -23.30 -8.94 1.30
CA SER A 22 -22.17 -8.99 2.23
C SER A 22 -21.97 -10.35 2.89
N SER A 23 -23.01 -11.21 2.91
CA SER A 23 -22.95 -12.56 3.44
C SER A 23 -22.52 -13.61 2.40
N ILE A 24 -22.48 -13.26 1.11
CA ILE A 24 -21.97 -14.14 0.07
C ILE A 24 -20.45 -14.24 0.25
N ASP A 25 -19.99 -15.45 0.58
CA ASP A 25 -18.55 -15.75 0.55
C ASP A 25 -18.05 -15.67 -0.90
N THR A 26 -17.30 -14.62 -1.20
CA THR A 26 -16.85 -14.33 -2.58
C THR A 26 -15.72 -15.25 -3.03
N ALA A 27 -15.01 -15.93 -2.12
CA ALA A 27 -13.91 -16.82 -2.48
C ALA A 27 -14.37 -18.01 -3.36
N PRO A 28 -15.47 -18.72 -3.06
CA PRO A 28 -16.02 -19.74 -3.96
C PRO A 28 -16.41 -19.17 -5.32
N VAL A 29 -16.95 -17.95 -5.39
CA VAL A 29 -17.31 -17.28 -6.65
C VAL A 29 -16.07 -17.01 -7.49
N VAL A 30 -15.02 -16.44 -6.90
CA VAL A 30 -13.75 -16.17 -7.58
C VAL A 30 -13.13 -17.49 -8.09
N TYR A 31 -13.14 -18.53 -7.26
CA TYR A 31 -12.64 -19.85 -7.65
C TYR A 31 -13.45 -20.49 -8.78
N THR A 32 -14.78 -20.35 -8.75
CA THR A 32 -15.67 -20.87 -9.82
C THR A 32 -15.40 -20.14 -11.14
N ASN A 33 -15.31 -18.80 -11.11
CA ASN A 33 -14.97 -18.00 -12.29
C ASN A 33 -13.58 -18.37 -12.86
N PHE A 34 -12.62 -18.67 -11.97
CA PHE A 34 -11.32 -19.20 -12.40
C PHE A 34 -11.49 -20.54 -13.11
N LEU A 35 -12.26 -21.49 -12.56
CA LEU A 35 -12.46 -22.82 -13.17
C LEU A 35 -13.10 -22.74 -14.56
N GLU A 36 -14.06 -21.86 -14.76
CA GLU A 36 -14.73 -21.64 -16.04
C GLU A 36 -13.77 -21.11 -17.11
N ASN A 37 -12.77 -20.31 -16.71
CA ASN A 37 -11.82 -19.65 -17.61
C ASN A 37 -10.42 -20.29 -17.58
N TYR A 38 -10.26 -21.42 -16.90
CA TYR A 38 -8.97 -22.08 -16.76
C TYR A 38 -8.52 -22.73 -18.05
N THR A 39 -7.28 -22.46 -18.44
CA THR A 39 -6.57 -23.16 -19.52
C THR A 39 -5.21 -23.66 -19.02
N LYS A 40 -4.69 -24.72 -19.63
CA LYS A 40 -3.36 -25.26 -19.26
C LYS A 40 -2.23 -24.39 -19.80
N GLU A 41 -2.49 -23.57 -20.79
CA GLU A 41 -1.49 -22.72 -21.47
C GLU A 41 -1.25 -21.41 -20.72
N ASP A 42 -2.23 -20.95 -19.94
CA ASP A 42 -2.16 -19.69 -19.21
C ASP A 42 -1.55 -19.88 -17.80
N CYS A 43 -0.96 -18.81 -17.28
CA CYS A 43 -0.57 -18.70 -15.88
C CYS A 43 -1.53 -17.75 -15.15
N TYR A 44 -1.69 -17.93 -13.85
CA TYR A 44 -2.67 -17.22 -13.05
C TYR A 44 -2.03 -16.65 -11.79
N ALA A 45 -2.38 -15.42 -11.44
CA ALA A 45 -1.98 -14.77 -10.20
C ALA A 45 -3.22 -14.26 -9.47
N PHE A 46 -3.38 -14.64 -8.20
CA PHE A 46 -4.43 -14.17 -7.33
C PHE A 46 -3.87 -13.05 -6.46
N VAL A 47 -4.56 -11.90 -6.41
CA VAL A 47 -4.14 -10.68 -5.70
C VAL A 47 -5.24 -10.18 -4.77
N GLU A 48 -4.88 -9.31 -3.82
CA GLU A 48 -5.82 -8.81 -2.82
C GLU A 48 -6.79 -7.76 -3.37
N GLY A 49 -6.31 -6.83 -4.21
CA GLY A 49 -7.11 -5.69 -4.65
C GLY A 49 -6.82 -5.24 -6.08
N ASP A 50 -7.64 -4.31 -6.56
CA ASP A 50 -7.51 -3.74 -7.91
C ASP A 50 -6.20 -2.98 -8.08
N ASP A 51 -5.70 -2.33 -7.03
CA ASP A 51 -4.45 -1.59 -7.05
C ASP A 51 -3.24 -2.51 -7.31
N ASP A 52 -3.31 -3.76 -6.84
CA ASP A 52 -2.30 -4.79 -7.04
C ASP A 52 -2.13 -5.17 -8.51
N VAL A 53 -3.22 -5.13 -9.27
CA VAL A 53 -3.23 -5.54 -10.69
C VAL A 53 -2.24 -4.71 -11.51
N LEU A 54 -2.23 -3.39 -11.33
CA LEU A 54 -1.33 -2.50 -12.07
C LEU A 54 0.13 -2.73 -11.67
N PHE A 55 0.39 -2.87 -10.38
CA PHE A 55 1.72 -3.09 -9.85
C PHE A 55 2.29 -4.43 -10.33
N TYR A 56 1.60 -5.53 -10.08
CA TYR A 56 2.10 -6.87 -10.42
C TYR A 56 2.14 -7.12 -11.92
N ASN A 57 1.20 -6.57 -12.70
CA ASN A 57 1.28 -6.65 -14.16
C ASN A 57 2.58 -6.03 -14.69
N SER A 58 2.95 -4.85 -14.17
CA SER A 58 4.22 -4.21 -14.50
C SER A 58 5.42 -5.06 -14.08
N GLN A 59 5.40 -5.64 -12.86
CA GLN A 59 6.47 -6.50 -12.38
C GLN A 59 6.61 -7.77 -13.22
N PHE A 60 5.51 -8.42 -13.59
CA PHE A 60 5.52 -9.59 -14.48
C PHE A 60 6.10 -9.26 -15.86
N GLN A 61 5.70 -8.13 -16.45
CA GLN A 61 6.24 -7.69 -17.75
C GLN A 61 7.76 -7.47 -17.68
N LYS A 62 8.26 -6.87 -16.60
CA LYS A 62 9.70 -6.68 -16.37
C LYS A 62 10.46 -7.99 -16.17
N CYS A 63 9.78 -9.04 -15.70
CA CYS A 63 10.30 -10.42 -15.67
C CYS A 63 10.15 -11.16 -17.02
N ASN A 64 9.81 -10.47 -18.11
CA ASN A 64 9.51 -11.05 -19.44
C ASN A 64 8.34 -12.05 -19.44
N LEU A 65 7.39 -11.89 -18.52
CA LEU A 65 6.17 -12.68 -18.47
C LEU A 65 4.97 -11.83 -18.91
N THR A 66 4.62 -11.91 -20.20
CA THR A 66 3.57 -11.07 -20.80
C THR A 66 2.17 -11.71 -20.79
N LYS A 67 2.08 -13.02 -20.53
CA LYS A 67 0.81 -13.78 -20.54
C LYS A 67 0.57 -14.38 -19.17
N ILE A 68 -0.01 -13.60 -18.29
CA ILE A 68 -0.51 -14.03 -16.98
C ILE A 68 -1.88 -13.39 -16.76
N LYS A 69 -2.84 -14.14 -16.25
CA LYS A 69 -4.15 -13.63 -15.85
C LYS A 69 -4.13 -13.29 -14.38
N ILE A 70 -4.39 -12.03 -14.05
CA ILE A 70 -4.45 -11.57 -12.67
C ILE A 70 -5.91 -11.55 -12.24
N ILE A 71 -6.21 -12.13 -11.08
CA ILE A 71 -7.54 -12.33 -10.51
C ILE A 71 -7.57 -11.65 -9.15
N VAL A 72 -8.52 -10.74 -8.96
CA VAL A 72 -8.72 -10.00 -7.71
C VAL A 72 -9.64 -10.77 -6.78
N CYS A 73 -9.25 -10.88 -5.50
CA CYS A 73 -9.98 -11.61 -4.47
C CYS A 73 -10.68 -10.72 -3.44
N GLU A 74 -10.43 -9.40 -3.43
CA GLU A 74 -10.97 -8.45 -2.46
C GLU A 74 -10.52 -8.69 -1.01
N GLY A 75 -9.23 -8.84 -0.82
CA GLY A 75 -8.55 -8.90 0.46
C GLY A 75 -7.82 -10.21 0.77
N LYS A 76 -6.86 -10.13 1.68
CA LYS A 76 -5.95 -11.22 2.06
C LYS A 76 -6.68 -12.49 2.51
N GLN A 77 -7.75 -12.32 3.32
CA GLN A 77 -8.56 -13.44 3.78
C GLN A 77 -9.15 -14.22 2.60
N LYS A 78 -9.68 -13.51 1.59
CA LYS A 78 -10.28 -14.15 0.42
C LYS A 78 -9.23 -14.79 -0.49
N VAL A 79 -8.03 -14.20 -0.59
CA VAL A 79 -6.89 -14.85 -1.27
C VAL A 79 -6.57 -16.19 -0.62
N LYS A 80 -6.51 -16.24 0.73
CA LYS A 80 -6.26 -17.48 1.47
C LYS A 80 -7.36 -18.51 1.24
N GLN A 81 -8.63 -18.10 1.35
CA GLN A 81 -9.76 -18.97 1.08
C GLN A 81 -9.77 -19.52 -0.35
N CYS A 82 -9.43 -18.68 -1.35
CA CYS A 82 -9.24 -19.17 -2.73
C CYS A 82 -8.12 -20.20 -2.81
N TYR A 83 -6.97 -19.97 -2.15
CA TYR A 83 -5.86 -20.92 -2.08
C TYR A 83 -6.30 -22.27 -1.51
N GLU A 84 -7.12 -22.27 -0.46
CA GLU A 84 -7.64 -23.46 0.20
C GLU A 84 -8.65 -24.25 -0.67
N CYS A 85 -9.30 -23.60 -1.65
CA CYS A 85 -10.18 -24.26 -2.62
C CYS A 85 -9.43 -25.13 -3.63
N PHE A 86 -8.11 -24.94 -3.83
CA PHE A 86 -7.38 -25.64 -4.86
C PHE A 86 -7.05 -27.09 -4.51
N ASN A 87 -7.40 -27.99 -5.40
CA ASN A 87 -6.90 -29.36 -5.38
C ASN A 87 -5.51 -29.43 -6.07
N TRP A 88 -4.44 -29.37 -5.30
CA TRP A 88 -3.06 -29.33 -5.79
C TRP A 88 -2.58 -30.62 -6.44
N SER A 89 -3.36 -31.71 -6.42
CA SER A 89 -3.10 -32.89 -7.27
C SER A 89 -3.56 -32.67 -8.72
N ARG A 90 -4.51 -31.75 -8.94
CA ARG A 90 -5.05 -31.38 -10.26
C ARG A 90 -4.33 -30.20 -10.88
N PHE A 91 -3.94 -29.21 -10.05
CA PHE A 91 -3.35 -27.95 -10.47
C PHE A 91 -1.87 -27.85 -10.09
N SER A 92 -1.11 -27.14 -10.90
CA SER A 92 0.32 -26.93 -10.63
C SER A 92 0.54 -25.63 -9.84
N LYS A 93 1.23 -25.73 -8.70
CA LYS A 93 1.70 -24.57 -7.95
C LYS A 93 2.67 -23.68 -8.75
N LYS A 94 3.23 -24.19 -9.83
CA LYS A 94 4.06 -23.38 -10.75
C LYS A 94 3.25 -22.61 -11.76
N GLN A 95 1.99 -22.97 -12.00
CA GLN A 95 1.08 -22.30 -12.91
C GLN A 95 0.25 -21.20 -12.20
N ILE A 96 -0.06 -21.45 -10.94
CA ILE A 96 -0.99 -20.64 -10.14
C ILE A 96 -0.22 -20.08 -8.94
N VAL A 97 -0.17 -18.76 -8.84
CA VAL A 97 0.52 -18.06 -7.76
C VAL A 97 -0.40 -17.11 -7.01
N PHE A 98 -0.08 -16.84 -5.75
CA PHE A 98 -0.82 -15.96 -4.86
C PHE A 98 0.12 -14.86 -4.38
N LEU A 99 -0.33 -13.61 -4.49
CA LEU A 99 0.46 -12.43 -4.17
C LEU A 99 -0.26 -11.66 -3.07
N ILE A 100 0.36 -11.57 -1.90
CA ILE A 100 -0.23 -10.98 -0.71
C ILE A 100 0.70 -9.97 -0.06
N ASP A 101 0.07 -9.02 0.61
CA ASP A 101 0.80 -8.08 1.43
C ASP A 101 1.28 -8.72 2.73
N LYS A 102 2.48 -8.33 3.14
CA LYS A 102 3.07 -8.81 4.38
C LYS A 102 2.31 -8.31 5.61
N ASP A 103 1.86 -7.07 5.57
CA ASP A 103 1.24 -6.38 6.69
C ASP A 103 2.14 -6.43 7.96
N LEU A 104 1.56 -6.87 9.08
CA LEU A 104 2.23 -7.04 10.37
C LEU A 104 2.54 -8.50 10.69
N SER A 105 2.55 -9.40 9.71
CA SER A 105 2.71 -10.85 9.95
C SER A 105 4.03 -11.25 10.62
N ASP A 106 5.06 -10.39 10.57
CA ASP A 106 6.31 -10.60 11.31
C ASP A 106 6.25 -10.16 12.79
N ILE A 107 5.16 -9.53 13.22
CA ILE A 107 5.01 -8.90 14.53
C ILE A 107 3.88 -9.53 15.32
N ILE A 108 2.77 -9.82 14.65
CA ILE A 108 1.57 -10.39 15.25
C ILE A 108 1.15 -11.64 14.49
N ASP A 109 0.53 -12.57 15.21
CA ASP A 109 -0.10 -13.73 14.59
C ASP A 109 -1.36 -13.29 13.84
N ASP A 110 -1.30 -13.40 12.51
CA ASP A 110 -2.43 -13.07 11.62
C ASP A 110 -3.03 -14.37 11.10
N PRO A 111 -4.29 -14.70 11.47
CA PRO A 111 -4.95 -15.93 11.02
C PRO A 111 -5.11 -16.00 9.50
N ASN A 112 -5.02 -14.87 8.79
CA ASN A 112 -5.09 -14.82 7.33
C ASN A 112 -3.72 -14.94 6.67
N ASP A 113 -2.65 -14.94 7.46
CA ASP A 113 -1.31 -15.14 6.91
C ASP A 113 -1.09 -16.61 6.55
N PHE A 114 -0.43 -16.84 5.42
CA PHE A 114 -0.09 -18.18 4.96
C PHE A 114 1.15 -18.14 4.05
N SER A 115 1.81 -19.28 3.93
CA SER A 115 3.04 -19.40 3.14
C SER A 115 3.07 -20.72 2.41
N ASP A 116 3.48 -20.70 1.16
CA ASP A 116 3.75 -21.88 0.35
C ASP A 116 4.74 -21.50 -0.76
N GLU A 117 5.23 -22.48 -1.53
CA GLU A 117 6.19 -22.26 -2.63
C GLU A 117 5.64 -21.31 -3.73
N ASN A 118 4.31 -21.27 -3.90
CA ASN A 118 3.61 -20.43 -4.87
C ASN A 118 2.94 -19.19 -4.26
N VAL A 119 3.30 -18.85 -3.03
CA VAL A 119 2.84 -17.63 -2.36
C VAL A 119 4.00 -16.63 -2.27
N TYR A 120 3.79 -15.44 -2.81
CA TYR A 120 4.69 -14.31 -2.67
C TYR A 120 4.12 -13.34 -1.64
N LYS A 121 4.95 -12.96 -0.68
CA LYS A 121 4.66 -11.87 0.26
C LYS A 121 5.52 -10.67 -0.08
N THR A 122 4.93 -9.48 -0.03
CA THR A 122 5.71 -8.25 -0.20
C THR A 122 6.86 -8.17 0.82
N PRO A 123 8.03 -7.65 0.45
CA PRO A 123 9.17 -7.51 1.39
C PRO A 123 8.95 -6.41 2.43
N MET A 124 8.00 -5.51 2.18
CA MET A 124 7.57 -4.40 3.04
C MET A 124 6.15 -4.65 3.54
N TYR A 125 5.57 -3.70 4.29
CA TYR A 125 4.19 -3.79 4.77
C TYR A 125 3.22 -4.12 3.63
N ALA A 126 3.29 -3.39 2.54
CA ALA A 126 2.44 -3.53 1.36
C ALA A 126 3.13 -3.01 0.09
N ILE A 127 2.50 -3.18 -1.07
CA ILE A 127 3.03 -2.66 -2.35
C ILE A 127 3.22 -1.14 -2.33
N GLU A 128 2.38 -0.41 -1.60
CA GLU A 128 2.48 1.05 -1.47
C GLU A 128 3.84 1.50 -0.92
N ASN A 129 4.42 0.77 0.03
CA ASN A 129 5.75 1.07 0.57
C ASN A 129 6.84 0.94 -0.50
N ILE A 130 6.65 0.02 -1.45
CA ILE A 130 7.58 -0.21 -2.56
C ILE A 130 7.45 0.91 -3.59
N ILE A 131 6.22 1.28 -3.94
CA ILE A 131 5.94 2.34 -4.91
C ILE A 131 6.40 3.70 -4.37
N ALA A 132 6.17 3.98 -3.06
CA ALA A 132 6.59 5.21 -2.36
C ALA A 132 8.04 5.12 -1.86
N SER A 133 8.91 4.48 -2.61
CA SER A 133 10.31 4.31 -2.24
C SER A 133 11.22 5.39 -2.86
N SER A 134 12.42 5.52 -2.29
CA SER A 134 13.45 6.39 -2.85
C SER A 134 13.90 5.97 -4.24
N GLU A 135 13.80 4.68 -4.56
CA GLU A 135 14.14 4.12 -5.87
C GLU A 135 13.17 4.56 -6.96
N ASN A 136 11.92 4.85 -6.58
CA ASN A 136 10.91 5.34 -7.52
C ASN A 136 10.80 6.88 -7.54
N PHE A 137 11.62 7.58 -6.76
CA PHE A 137 11.50 9.03 -6.53
C PHE A 137 11.75 9.84 -7.81
N GLU A 138 12.78 9.48 -8.58
CA GLU A 138 13.07 10.13 -9.87
C GLU A 138 11.92 10.01 -10.86
N ASN A 139 11.32 8.82 -10.97
CA ASN A 139 10.14 8.60 -11.81
C ASN A 139 8.98 9.49 -11.38
N THR A 140 8.80 9.66 -10.07
CA THR A 140 7.76 10.53 -9.52
C THR A 140 8.01 12.00 -9.85
N LEU A 141 9.25 12.47 -9.72
CA LEU A 141 9.62 13.83 -10.13
C LEU A 141 9.35 14.03 -11.62
N SER A 142 9.70 13.05 -12.46
CA SER A 142 9.40 13.10 -13.89
C SER A 142 7.89 13.18 -14.17
N ALA A 143 7.07 12.41 -13.45
CA ALA A 143 5.60 12.47 -13.56
C ALA A 143 5.03 13.83 -13.14
N LEU A 144 5.68 14.53 -12.20
CA LEU A 144 5.36 15.90 -11.80
C LEU A 144 5.83 16.97 -12.80
N GLY A 145 6.58 16.58 -13.83
CA GLY A 145 7.08 17.48 -14.86
C GLY A 145 8.46 18.06 -14.60
N PHE A 146 9.22 17.47 -13.68
CA PHE A 146 10.64 17.79 -13.52
C PHE A 146 11.45 17.01 -14.56
N TYR A 147 11.73 17.66 -15.69
CA TYR A 147 12.48 17.07 -16.78
C TYR A 147 13.93 17.52 -16.77
N ASN A 148 14.83 16.66 -17.24
CA ASN A 148 16.25 16.96 -17.42
C ASN A 148 16.98 17.33 -16.12
N LEU A 149 16.59 16.71 -15.00
CA LEU A 149 17.35 16.82 -13.76
C LEU A 149 18.73 16.20 -13.95
N ARG A 150 19.77 16.87 -13.42
CA ARG A 150 21.11 16.30 -13.34
C ARG A 150 21.18 15.34 -12.16
N ASP A 151 22.07 14.34 -12.24
CA ASP A 151 22.26 13.35 -11.18
C ASP A 151 22.43 13.97 -9.79
N GLN A 152 23.23 15.06 -9.68
CA GLN A 152 23.41 15.77 -8.41
C GLN A 152 22.12 16.39 -7.85
N GLN A 153 21.22 16.84 -8.71
CA GLN A 153 19.92 17.41 -8.30
C GLN A 153 19.00 16.31 -7.81
N ILE A 154 18.96 15.18 -8.52
CA ILE A 154 18.19 14.00 -8.13
C ILE A 154 18.66 13.47 -6.78
N GLU A 155 19.98 13.29 -6.62
CA GLU A 155 20.57 12.79 -5.38
C GLU A 155 20.29 13.72 -4.20
N ARG A 156 20.35 15.04 -4.41
CA ARG A 156 20.01 16.00 -3.35
C ARG A 156 18.56 15.90 -2.92
N LEU A 157 17.61 15.93 -3.87
CA LEU A 157 16.19 15.83 -3.58
C LEU A 157 15.85 14.48 -2.95
N ARG A 158 16.51 13.40 -3.41
CA ARG A 158 16.35 12.05 -2.83
C ARG A 158 16.86 11.99 -1.39
N HIS A 159 18.03 12.59 -1.13
CA HIS A 159 18.57 12.66 0.23
C HIS A 159 17.64 13.42 1.17
N ASP A 160 17.17 14.59 0.76
CA ASP A 160 16.25 15.40 1.55
C ASP A 160 14.93 14.64 1.84
N PHE A 161 14.39 13.92 0.84
CA PHE A 161 13.25 13.03 1.04
C PHE A 161 13.53 11.93 2.07
N LEU A 162 14.69 11.29 2.01
CA LEU A 162 15.04 10.21 2.96
C LEU A 162 15.14 10.72 4.39
N VAL A 163 15.66 11.90 4.63
CA VAL A 163 15.71 12.54 5.96
C VAL A 163 14.28 12.77 6.50
N GLU A 164 13.42 13.33 5.67
CA GLU A 164 12.02 13.58 6.06
C GLU A 164 11.23 12.28 6.28
N LYS A 165 11.47 11.28 5.44
CA LYS A 165 10.87 9.94 5.59
C LYS A 165 11.30 9.27 6.89
N GLU A 166 12.56 9.37 7.28
CA GLU A 166 13.05 8.83 8.54
C GLU A 166 12.39 9.51 9.74
N THR A 167 12.28 10.84 9.72
CA THR A 167 11.55 11.61 10.73
C THR A 167 10.09 11.17 10.83
N PHE A 168 9.44 10.95 9.68
CA PHE A 168 8.08 10.45 9.62
C PHE A 168 7.96 9.04 10.21
N GLU A 169 8.80 8.12 9.81
CA GLU A 169 8.76 6.72 10.26
C GLU A 169 8.95 6.63 11.78
N GLU A 170 9.88 7.41 12.34
CA GLU A 170 10.12 7.47 13.78
C GLU A 170 8.89 7.92 14.56
N LYS A 171 8.22 8.96 14.10
CA LYS A 171 6.98 9.45 14.72
C LYS A 171 5.80 8.50 14.54
N MET A 172 5.69 7.86 13.38
CA MET A 172 4.64 6.90 13.09
C MET A 172 4.73 5.61 13.91
N LEU A 173 5.89 5.31 14.52
CA LEU A 173 6.02 4.17 15.44
C LEU A 173 5.01 4.23 16.59
N LEU A 174 4.66 5.44 17.09
CA LEU A 174 3.63 5.60 18.09
C LEU A 174 2.27 5.10 17.59
N VAL A 175 1.86 5.51 16.39
CA VAL A 175 0.60 5.09 15.77
C VAL A 175 0.60 3.59 15.51
N MET A 176 1.71 3.05 15.01
CA MET A 176 1.82 1.62 14.73
C MET A 176 1.81 0.78 16.01
N ALA A 177 2.46 1.23 17.09
CA ALA A 177 2.42 0.56 18.38
C ALA A 177 1.00 0.47 18.96
N ILE A 178 0.21 1.54 18.81
CA ILE A 178 -1.21 1.56 19.18
C ILE A 178 -1.99 0.52 18.37
N ILE A 179 -1.81 0.51 17.04
CA ILE A 179 -2.51 -0.44 16.13
C ILE A 179 -2.10 -1.89 16.44
N ILE A 180 -0.81 -2.15 16.66
CA ILE A 180 -0.28 -3.47 17.03
C ILE A 180 -0.91 -3.94 18.32
N ARG A 181 -0.95 -3.09 19.36
CA ARG A 181 -1.58 -3.42 20.64
C ARG A 181 -3.04 -3.81 20.46
N TRP A 182 -3.81 -3.03 19.71
CA TRP A 182 -5.22 -3.34 19.47
C TRP A 182 -5.41 -4.68 18.74
N LYS A 183 -4.58 -4.96 17.75
CA LYS A 183 -4.63 -6.23 17.02
C LYS A 183 -4.24 -7.41 17.91
N SER A 184 -3.19 -7.28 18.72
CA SER A 184 -2.72 -8.34 19.65
C SER A 184 -3.72 -8.68 20.75
N MET A 185 -4.50 -7.70 21.21
CA MET A 185 -5.52 -7.90 22.24
C MET A 185 -6.88 -8.31 21.66
N HIS A 186 -6.98 -8.53 20.34
CA HIS A 186 -8.23 -8.75 19.63
C HIS A 186 -9.29 -7.65 19.87
N ILE A 187 -8.85 -6.50 20.39
CA ILE A 187 -9.67 -5.29 20.40
C ILE A 187 -9.83 -4.91 18.93
N LYS A 188 -10.98 -5.17 18.38
CA LYS A 188 -11.33 -4.65 17.06
C LYS A 188 -11.72 -3.19 17.25
N PRO A 189 -10.81 -2.23 17.01
CA PRO A 189 -11.24 -0.83 16.90
C PRO A 189 -12.24 -0.79 15.78
N ALA A 190 -13.31 -0.06 15.97
CA ALA A 190 -14.42 -0.03 15.02
C ALA A 190 -13.90 0.30 13.60
N ASN A 191 -12.88 1.12 13.47
CA ASN A 191 -12.24 1.36 12.19
C ASN A 191 -10.91 2.11 12.26
N TYR A 192 -9.76 1.42 12.43
CA TYR A 192 -8.44 2.06 12.31
C TYR A 192 -8.13 2.55 10.88
N ASN A 193 -8.94 2.17 9.87
CA ASN A 193 -8.85 2.73 8.52
C ASN A 193 -9.24 4.21 8.47
N ASN A 194 -9.97 4.70 9.48
CA ASN A 194 -10.31 6.12 9.61
C ASN A 194 -9.15 6.98 10.10
N VAL A 195 -8.08 6.39 10.64
CA VAL A 195 -6.87 7.13 11.00
C VAL A 195 -6.20 7.63 9.73
N LYS A 196 -6.16 8.96 9.57
CA LYS A 196 -5.55 9.63 8.41
C LYS A 196 -4.33 10.41 8.86
N VAL A 197 -3.21 10.26 8.14
CA VAL A 197 -1.96 10.97 8.43
C VAL A 197 -2.17 12.48 8.47
N LYS A 198 -2.92 13.04 7.55
CA LYS A 198 -3.23 14.47 7.46
C LYS A 198 -3.91 15.07 8.70
N ASP A 199 -4.45 14.25 9.58
CA ASP A 199 -5.10 14.73 10.79
C ASP A 199 -4.08 15.12 11.88
N PHE A 200 -2.83 14.64 11.79
CA PHE A 200 -1.80 14.89 12.77
C PHE A 200 -0.39 15.16 12.19
N CYS A 201 -0.24 15.10 10.86
CA CYS A 201 1.00 15.34 10.14
C CYS A 201 0.72 16.10 8.86
N HIS A 202 1.61 17.03 8.49
CA HIS A 202 1.60 17.72 7.21
C HIS A 202 3.02 18.06 6.75
N ILE A 203 3.18 18.40 5.48
CA ILE A 203 4.43 18.92 4.93
C ILE A 203 4.36 20.45 4.92
N SER A 204 5.35 21.10 5.52
CA SER A 204 5.48 22.56 5.51
C SER A 204 5.84 23.10 4.12
N ASP A 205 5.73 24.42 3.92
CA ASP A 205 6.14 25.07 2.67
C ASP A 205 7.63 24.90 2.38
N ASP A 206 8.46 24.66 3.41
CA ASP A 206 9.87 24.35 3.30
C ASP A 206 10.18 22.87 3.08
N CYS A 207 9.16 22.05 2.81
CA CYS A 207 9.23 20.61 2.59
C CYS A 207 9.68 19.81 3.81
N HIS A 208 9.43 20.29 5.02
CA HIS A 208 9.67 19.53 6.25
C HIS A 208 8.40 18.84 6.76
N VAL A 209 8.59 17.66 7.30
CA VAL A 209 7.52 16.92 7.98
C VAL A 209 7.25 17.56 9.35
N VAL A 210 6.01 17.97 9.58
CA VAL A 210 5.56 18.58 10.83
C VAL A 210 4.47 17.74 11.45
N PHE A 211 4.67 17.33 12.70
CA PHE A 211 3.70 16.56 13.49
C PHE A 211 3.09 17.40 14.62
N LEU A 212 1.89 17.02 15.00
CA LEU A 212 1.34 17.41 16.29
C LEU A 212 2.12 16.76 17.44
N SER A 213 1.88 17.17 18.68
CA SER A 213 2.43 16.52 19.87
C SER A 213 1.97 15.05 19.96
N ASP A 214 2.76 14.21 20.64
CA ASP A 214 2.41 12.79 20.82
C ASP A 214 1.04 12.63 21.51
N GLN A 215 0.70 13.52 22.47
CA GLN A 215 -0.61 13.52 23.14
C GLN A 215 -1.76 13.78 22.16
N GLU A 216 -1.63 14.80 21.31
CA GLU A 216 -2.65 15.12 20.30
C GLU A 216 -2.79 14.01 19.25
N ILE A 217 -1.68 13.36 18.87
CA ILE A 217 -1.69 12.18 17.97
C ILE A 217 -2.52 11.05 18.60
N ILE A 218 -2.24 10.72 19.87
CA ILE A 218 -2.96 9.67 20.60
C ILE A 218 -4.46 9.96 20.61
N GLU A 219 -4.85 11.17 21.02
CA GLU A 219 -6.26 11.58 21.07
C GLU A 219 -6.96 11.44 19.71
N LYS A 220 -6.30 11.89 18.63
CA LYS A 220 -6.85 11.79 17.26
C LYS A 220 -6.95 10.34 16.78
N VAL A 221 -5.97 9.50 17.07
CA VAL A 221 -5.96 8.08 16.69
C VAL A 221 -7.08 7.33 17.39
N TYR A 222 -7.25 7.52 18.71
CA TYR A 222 -8.31 6.90 19.50
C TYR A 222 -9.70 7.37 19.05
N LYS A 223 -9.86 8.69 18.86
CA LYS A 223 -11.12 9.26 18.34
C LYS A 223 -11.49 8.73 16.97
N ALA A 224 -10.55 8.70 16.02
CA ALA A 224 -10.79 8.23 14.65
C ALA A 224 -11.17 6.74 14.62
N SER A 225 -10.57 5.94 15.51
CA SER A 225 -10.81 4.50 15.63
C SER A 225 -12.03 4.16 16.49
N GLN A 226 -12.65 5.14 17.14
CA GLN A 226 -13.78 4.96 18.06
C GLN A 226 -13.45 4.04 19.26
N VAL A 227 -12.21 4.10 19.74
CA VAL A 227 -11.74 3.40 20.95
C VAL A 227 -11.72 4.40 22.10
N ASP A 228 -12.11 3.95 23.30
CA ASP A 228 -12.05 4.81 24.49
C ASP A 228 -10.59 5.13 24.85
N LEU A 229 -10.30 6.40 25.09
CA LEU A 229 -8.95 6.85 25.47
C LEU A 229 -8.52 6.25 26.83
N GLY A 230 -9.44 5.86 27.70
CA GLY A 230 -9.17 5.13 28.93
C GLY A 230 -8.47 3.79 28.72
N GLU A 231 -8.54 3.22 27.53
CA GLU A 231 -7.81 2.01 27.15
C GLU A 231 -6.33 2.27 26.79
N TYR A 232 -5.88 3.54 26.81
CA TYR A 232 -4.49 3.87 26.54
C TYR A 232 -3.58 3.43 27.68
N ASP A 233 -2.56 2.66 27.34
CA ASP A 233 -1.55 2.13 28.26
C ASP A 233 -0.16 2.55 27.78
N ALA A 234 0.35 3.60 28.37
CA ALA A 234 1.60 4.23 27.94
C ALA A 234 2.81 3.29 28.03
N GLU A 235 2.86 2.45 29.07
CA GLU A 235 3.97 1.52 29.29
C GLU A 235 4.00 0.43 28.20
N LYS A 236 2.86 -0.20 27.95
CA LYS A 236 2.77 -1.23 26.92
C LYS A 236 3.04 -0.68 25.52
N ILE A 237 2.52 0.51 25.21
CA ILE A 237 2.77 1.16 23.92
C ILE A 237 4.24 1.52 23.76
N SER A 238 4.89 2.02 24.82
CA SER A 238 6.33 2.30 24.81
C SER A 238 7.17 1.03 24.56
N ASN A 239 6.81 -0.07 25.22
CA ASN A 239 7.49 -1.35 25.04
C ASN A 239 7.35 -1.86 23.60
N ILE A 240 6.13 -1.86 23.04
CA ILE A 240 5.91 -2.24 21.64
C ILE A 240 6.71 -1.32 20.69
N ARG A 241 6.69 0.01 20.93
CA ARG A 241 7.45 0.97 20.12
C ARG A 241 8.94 0.64 20.08
N ASN A 242 9.53 0.28 21.23
CA ASN A 242 10.93 -0.11 21.32
C ASN A 242 11.21 -1.43 20.56
N GLU A 243 10.34 -2.42 20.69
CA GLU A 243 10.48 -3.71 19.99
C GLU A 243 10.43 -3.58 18.45
N ILE A 244 9.61 -2.65 17.95
CA ILE A 244 9.43 -2.48 16.52
C ILE A 244 10.37 -1.45 15.89
N HIS A 245 11.15 -0.72 16.69
CA HIS A 245 11.98 0.40 16.22
C HIS A 245 12.92 0.02 15.08
N GLU A 246 13.66 -1.09 15.20
CA GLU A 246 14.58 -1.55 14.16
C GLU A 246 13.87 -2.02 12.87
N LYS A 247 12.58 -2.31 12.95
CA LYS A 247 11.77 -2.74 11.81
C LYS A 247 10.96 -1.60 11.18
N ARG A 248 11.11 -0.34 11.65
CA ARG A 248 10.24 0.79 11.28
C ARG A 248 10.02 0.92 9.78
N HIS A 249 11.05 0.75 8.96
CA HIS A 249 10.95 0.85 7.50
C HIS A 249 10.01 -0.18 6.85
N LYS A 250 9.73 -1.30 7.54
CA LYS A 250 8.97 -2.43 6.99
C LYS A 250 7.56 -2.54 7.53
N ILE A 251 7.25 -1.84 8.63
CA ILE A 251 6.00 -2.03 9.38
C ILE A 251 5.04 -0.85 9.29
N ILE A 252 5.50 0.30 8.80
CA ILE A 252 4.60 1.44 8.62
C ILE A 252 3.62 1.13 7.50
N ARG A 253 2.33 1.27 7.81
CA ARG A 253 1.24 0.98 6.88
C ARG A 253 1.42 1.71 5.56
N GLY A 254 1.29 0.99 4.43
CA GLY A 254 1.55 1.52 3.10
C GLY A 254 0.78 2.81 2.79
N LYS A 255 -0.51 2.87 3.13
CA LYS A 255 -1.35 4.08 2.94
C LYS A 255 -0.83 5.31 3.68
N TYR A 256 -0.14 5.14 4.80
CA TYR A 256 0.48 6.26 5.52
C TYR A 256 1.74 6.74 4.80
N VAL A 257 2.55 5.81 4.31
CA VAL A 257 3.77 6.14 3.54
C VAL A 257 3.42 6.83 2.22
N VAL A 258 2.37 6.36 1.52
CA VAL A 258 1.87 7.03 0.29
C VAL A 258 1.41 8.45 0.58
N SER A 259 0.67 8.67 1.67
CA SER A 259 0.21 10.01 2.03
C SER A 259 1.40 10.98 2.18
N LEU A 260 2.41 10.59 2.98
CA LEU A 260 3.63 11.38 3.11
C LEU A 260 4.30 11.62 1.75
N TYR A 261 4.51 10.54 0.99
CA TYR A 261 5.24 10.58 -0.26
C TYR A 261 4.63 11.55 -1.27
N LEU A 262 3.30 11.48 -1.45
CA LEU A 262 2.57 12.37 -2.35
C LEU A 262 2.58 13.82 -1.86
N ASP A 263 2.36 14.04 -0.56
CA ASP A 263 2.36 15.36 0.02
C ASP A 263 3.75 16.02 -0.10
N TYR A 264 4.81 15.25 0.13
CA TYR A 264 6.19 15.72 -0.02
C TYR A 264 6.54 16.07 -1.48
N CYS A 265 6.25 15.16 -2.42
CA CYS A 265 6.49 15.40 -3.85
C CYS A 265 5.69 16.61 -4.37
N ASN A 266 4.44 16.75 -3.92
CA ASN A 266 3.59 17.89 -4.25
C ASN A 266 4.09 19.19 -3.63
N ALA A 267 4.66 19.15 -2.42
CA ALA A 267 5.27 20.32 -1.78
C ALA A 267 6.48 20.82 -2.57
N ILE A 268 7.36 19.91 -3.04
CA ILE A 268 8.47 20.25 -3.94
C ILE A 268 7.94 20.95 -5.20
N ALA A 269 6.88 20.40 -5.84
CA ALA A 269 6.32 20.99 -7.05
C ALA A 269 5.71 22.37 -6.77
N LYS A 270 4.96 22.54 -5.69
CA LYS A 270 4.38 23.83 -5.27
C LYS A 270 5.45 24.87 -4.96
N ARG A 271 6.48 24.49 -4.20
CA ARG A 271 7.62 25.36 -3.87
C ARG A 271 8.33 25.85 -5.14
N HIS A 272 8.48 24.96 -6.12
CA HIS A 272 9.08 25.34 -7.41
C HIS A 272 8.19 26.30 -8.22
N HIS A 273 6.86 26.17 -8.17
CA HIS A 273 5.92 27.04 -8.88
C HIS A 273 5.66 28.37 -8.17
N SER A 274 5.71 28.39 -6.85
CA SER A 274 5.61 29.62 -6.07
C SER A 274 6.94 30.35 -6.16
N LYS A 275 6.95 31.61 -6.56
CA LYS A 275 8.13 32.48 -6.66
C LYS A 275 8.90 32.67 -5.33
N HIS A 276 8.57 31.96 -4.26
CA HIS A 276 9.33 31.86 -3.01
C HIS A 276 10.64 31.09 -3.11
N LEU A 277 11.13 30.91 -4.31
CA LEU A 277 12.46 30.39 -4.67
C LEU A 277 13.64 31.23 -4.14
N LEU A 278 13.41 32.23 -3.31
CA LEU A 278 14.49 33.06 -2.79
C LEU A 278 15.51 32.25 -1.98
N ASP A 279 15.06 31.23 -1.25
CA ASP A 279 15.96 30.40 -0.44
C ASP A 279 16.69 29.33 -1.26
N LEU A 280 16.09 28.82 -2.35
CA LEU A 280 16.78 27.93 -3.28
C LEU A 280 17.84 28.65 -4.13
N ARG A 281 17.77 29.99 -4.24
CA ARG A 281 18.82 30.76 -4.97
C ARG A 281 20.19 30.69 -4.32
N ASN A 282 20.26 30.39 -3.03
CA ASN A 282 21.49 30.18 -2.32
C ASN A 282 22.08 28.78 -2.54
N ASP A 283 21.27 27.82 -3.04
CA ASP A 283 21.73 26.51 -3.46
C ASP A 283 21.82 26.47 -5.00
N SER A 284 23.04 26.58 -5.52
CA SER A 284 23.32 26.63 -6.96
C SER A 284 22.82 25.36 -7.70
N ILE A 285 22.63 24.25 -6.99
CA ILE A 285 22.18 22.99 -7.55
C ILE A 285 20.65 23.03 -7.76
N LEU A 286 19.90 23.47 -6.77
CA LEU A 286 18.43 23.49 -6.83
C LEU A 286 17.88 24.67 -7.64
N SER A 287 18.60 25.79 -7.70
CA SER A 287 18.19 26.99 -8.46
C SER A 287 18.04 26.79 -9.97
N SER A 288 18.68 25.74 -10.50
CA SER A 288 18.64 25.41 -11.93
C SER A 288 17.58 24.38 -12.31
N ILE A 289 16.76 23.90 -11.35
CA ILE A 289 15.68 22.94 -11.60
C ILE A 289 14.55 23.63 -12.38
N VAL A 290 14.07 22.98 -13.43
CA VAL A 290 12.91 23.42 -14.22
C VAL A 290 11.80 22.40 -14.10
N CYS A 291 10.66 22.82 -13.55
CA CYS A 291 9.44 22.04 -13.53
C CYS A 291 8.41 22.65 -14.49
N LYS A 292 7.96 21.88 -15.46
CA LYS A 292 6.95 22.31 -16.46
C LYS A 292 5.55 21.76 -16.12
N GLY A 293 5.44 20.81 -15.21
CA GLY A 293 4.15 20.26 -14.78
C GLY A 293 3.38 21.26 -13.93
N LYS A 294 2.09 21.40 -14.21
CA LYS A 294 1.17 22.25 -13.41
C LYS A 294 0.27 21.44 -12.50
N ASN A 295 0.15 20.14 -12.77
CA ASN A 295 -0.74 19.25 -12.06
C ASN A 295 -0.01 18.59 -10.89
N LEU A 296 -0.65 18.57 -9.73
CA LEU A 296 -0.18 17.83 -8.58
C LEU A 296 -0.63 16.37 -8.70
N LEU A 297 0.16 15.45 -8.17
CA LEU A 297 -0.22 14.06 -8.07
C LEU A 297 -1.35 13.89 -7.05
N GLN A 298 -2.32 13.06 -7.40
CA GLN A 298 -3.39 12.63 -6.52
C GLN A 298 -3.27 11.11 -6.25
N VAL A 299 -4.00 10.63 -5.26
CA VAL A 299 -3.95 9.20 -4.88
C VAL A 299 -4.34 8.29 -6.05
N CYS A 300 -5.31 8.70 -6.87
CA CYS A 300 -5.70 7.94 -8.06
C CYS A 300 -4.59 7.85 -9.14
N ASP A 301 -3.76 8.89 -9.24
CA ASP A 301 -2.65 8.91 -10.20
C ASP A 301 -1.47 8.06 -9.73
N TYR A 302 -1.31 7.98 -8.40
CA TYR A 302 -0.25 7.22 -7.77
C TYR A 302 -0.22 5.76 -8.27
N TYR A 303 -1.33 5.04 -8.17
CA TYR A 303 -1.38 3.65 -8.61
C TYR A 303 -1.24 3.51 -10.14
N ARG A 304 -1.86 4.40 -10.91
CA ARG A 304 -1.82 4.33 -12.38
C ARG A 304 -0.43 4.62 -12.95
N VAL A 305 0.22 5.64 -12.45
CA VAL A 305 1.47 6.15 -13.02
C VAL A 305 2.66 5.48 -12.37
N LEU A 306 2.73 5.52 -11.03
CA LEU A 306 3.93 5.12 -10.31
C LEU A 306 4.10 3.61 -10.20
N SER A 307 3.00 2.83 -10.18
CA SER A 307 3.09 1.36 -10.22
C SER A 307 3.78 0.86 -11.48
N ALA A 308 3.44 1.44 -12.62
CA ALA A 308 4.04 1.06 -13.91
C ALA A 308 5.53 1.44 -13.99
N MET A 309 5.91 2.53 -13.33
CA MET A 309 7.28 3.06 -13.33
C MET A 309 8.16 2.43 -12.24
N CYS A 310 7.57 1.78 -11.24
CA CYS A 310 8.30 1.16 -10.13
C CYS A 310 9.39 0.20 -10.65
N PRO A 311 10.63 0.26 -10.13
CA PRO A 311 11.69 -0.65 -10.54
C PRO A 311 11.34 -2.13 -10.35
N LEU A 312 11.98 -3.01 -11.09
CA LEU A 312 11.84 -4.46 -10.91
C LEU A 312 12.34 -4.85 -9.51
N LEU A 313 11.52 -5.61 -8.79
CA LEU A 313 11.89 -6.19 -7.50
C LEU A 313 12.69 -7.48 -7.71
N PRO A 314 13.95 -7.56 -7.25
CA PRO A 314 14.76 -8.77 -7.40
C PRO A 314 14.10 -10.00 -6.78
N CYS A 315 13.57 -9.89 -5.56
CA CYS A 315 12.89 -11.00 -4.87
C CYS A 315 11.63 -11.49 -5.59
N PHE A 316 10.89 -10.58 -6.25
CA PHE A 316 9.75 -10.96 -7.08
C PHE A 316 10.21 -11.68 -8.36
N CYS A 317 11.27 -11.19 -8.99
CA CYS A 317 11.83 -11.85 -10.17
C CYS A 317 12.33 -13.27 -9.85
N GLU A 318 12.97 -13.46 -8.71
CA GLU A 318 13.38 -14.81 -8.23
C GLU A 318 12.17 -15.72 -8.02
N PHE A 319 11.10 -15.19 -7.38
CA PHE A 319 9.85 -15.93 -7.20
C PHE A 319 9.22 -16.34 -8.54
N VAL A 320 9.10 -15.42 -9.48
CA VAL A 320 8.55 -15.66 -10.83
C VAL A 320 9.38 -16.71 -11.56
N ASN A 321 10.71 -16.64 -11.47
CA ASN A 321 11.61 -17.57 -12.13
C ASN A 321 11.50 -19.00 -11.58
N ARG A 322 11.29 -19.16 -10.27
CA ARG A 322 11.14 -20.52 -9.65
C ARG A 322 9.73 -21.09 -9.80
N THR A 323 8.73 -20.27 -10.17
CA THR A 323 7.33 -20.66 -10.34
C THR A 323 6.91 -20.62 -11.81
N VAL A 324 6.18 -19.59 -12.21
CA VAL A 324 5.50 -19.48 -13.51
C VAL A 324 6.43 -19.57 -14.73
N MET A 325 7.66 -19.11 -14.63
CA MET A 325 8.63 -19.27 -15.72
C MET A 325 9.08 -20.71 -15.90
N GLN A 326 9.17 -21.50 -14.83
CA GLN A 326 9.46 -22.94 -14.95
C GLN A 326 8.29 -23.72 -15.56
N TYR A 327 7.06 -23.30 -15.26
CA TYR A 327 5.87 -23.92 -15.87
C TYR A 327 5.87 -23.70 -17.39
N LYS A 328 6.06 -22.46 -17.83
CA LYS A 328 6.08 -22.12 -19.27
C LYS A 328 7.18 -22.82 -20.03
N LYS A 329 8.38 -22.96 -19.48
CA LYS A 329 9.49 -23.70 -20.13
C LYS A 329 9.21 -25.19 -20.32
N LYS A 330 8.30 -25.77 -19.53
CA LYS A 330 7.90 -27.19 -19.69
C LYS A 330 6.71 -27.37 -20.63
N ALA A 331 5.92 -26.31 -20.85
CA ALA A 331 4.75 -26.33 -21.71
C ALA A 331 5.05 -25.91 -23.16
N SER A 332 6.22 -25.32 -23.41
CA SER A 332 6.80 -25.02 -24.74
C SER A 332 7.72 -26.14 -25.19
#